data_89ced776d1ec0e545ba62f63b93b26c8
#
_entry.id   89ced776d1ec0e545ba62f63b93b26c8
#
_cell.length_a   1.000
_cell.length_b   1.000
_cell.length_c   1.000
_cell.angle_alpha   90.00
_cell.angle_beta   90.00
_cell.angle_gamma   90.00
#
_symmetry.space_group_name_H-M   'P 1'
#
loop_
_entity.id
_entity.type
_entity.pdbx_description
1 polymer ?
#
loop_
_entity_poly.entity_id
_entity_poly.type
_entity_poly.pdbx_seq_one_letter_code
_entity_poly.pdbx_strand_id
1 'polypeptide(L)'
;MGRSGSVCGLNRDQGMVAIATDDGYTIIEIDTGWAIDIGDAIAWEDGYHIGPTIYQNLTKASREGVFVKNHSVGEFDVDQQLLR
;
A
#
# COMPACT_ATOMS: atom_id res chain seq x y z
N MET A 1 -7.06 14.15 5.68
CA MET A 1 -7.25 14.34 4.24
C MET A 1 -6.89 13.07 3.50
N GLY A 2 -7.75 12.63 2.60
CA GLY A 2 -7.58 11.39 1.89
C GLY A 2 -6.44 11.41 0.89
N ARG A 3 -5.86 10.24 0.66
CA ARG A 3 -4.83 10.03 -0.34
C ARG A 3 -5.18 8.80 -1.15
N SER A 4 -4.58 8.68 -2.32
CA SER A 4 -4.81 7.53 -3.18
C SER A 4 -3.58 7.25 -4.04
N GLY A 5 -3.55 6.05 -4.59
CA GLY A 5 -2.51 5.63 -5.49
C GLY A 5 -2.89 4.31 -6.14
N SER A 6 -1.97 3.72 -6.85
CA SER A 6 -2.20 2.42 -7.48
C SER A 6 -1.12 1.42 -7.07
N VAL A 7 -1.52 0.17 -6.95
CA VAL A 7 -0.58 -0.90 -6.59
C VAL A 7 0.41 -1.09 -7.74
N CYS A 8 1.69 -0.93 -7.44
CA CYS A 8 2.76 -1.10 -8.43
C CYS A 8 3.72 -2.24 -8.07
N GLY A 9 3.68 -2.74 -6.84
CA GLY A 9 4.51 -3.84 -6.41
C GLY A 9 3.81 -4.66 -5.35
N LEU A 10 4.03 -5.97 -5.35
CA LEU A 10 3.32 -6.87 -4.47
C LEU A 10 4.20 -8.07 -4.15
N ASN A 11 4.47 -8.28 -2.86
CA ASN A 11 5.17 -9.47 -2.37
C ASN A 11 4.20 -10.26 -1.49
N ARG A 12 3.55 -11.25 -2.08
CA ARG A 12 2.51 -12.01 -1.38
C ARG A 12 3.07 -12.86 -0.24
N ASP A 13 4.28 -13.33 -0.39
CA ASP A 13 4.91 -14.17 0.64
C ASP A 13 5.14 -13.40 1.94
N GLN A 14 5.45 -12.11 1.82
CA GLN A 14 5.71 -11.25 2.96
C GLN A 14 4.50 -10.38 3.33
N GLY A 15 3.47 -10.37 2.50
CA GLY A 15 2.32 -9.51 2.71
C GLY A 15 2.65 -8.03 2.50
N MET A 16 3.63 -7.71 1.67
CA MET A 16 4.08 -6.33 1.46
C MET A 16 3.56 -5.80 0.12
N VAL A 17 3.12 -4.55 0.14
CA VAL A 17 2.54 -3.90 -1.04
C VAL A 17 3.17 -2.52 -1.20
N ALA A 18 3.52 -2.19 -2.44
CA ALA A 18 3.99 -0.85 -2.80
C ALA A 18 2.90 -0.16 -3.61
N ILE A 19 2.56 1.06 -3.20
CA ILE A 19 1.50 1.85 -3.84
C ILE A 19 2.14 3.13 -4.38
N ALA A 20 2.01 3.35 -5.69
CA ALA A 20 2.53 4.55 -6.34
C ALA A 20 1.60 5.74 -6.04
N THR A 21 2.17 6.83 -5.56
CA THR A 21 1.44 8.06 -5.26
C THR A 21 2.12 9.26 -5.94
N ASP A 22 1.56 10.45 -5.76
CA ASP A 22 2.10 11.68 -6.36
C ASP A 22 3.50 12.03 -5.86
N ASP A 23 3.85 11.62 -4.64
CA ASP A 23 5.12 12.01 -4.02
C ASP A 23 6.01 10.82 -3.66
N GLY A 24 5.89 9.74 -4.42
CA GLY A 24 6.70 8.55 -4.19
C GLY A 24 5.83 7.33 -3.96
N TYR A 25 6.34 6.39 -3.18
CA TYR A 25 5.65 5.14 -2.95
C TYR A 25 5.30 4.98 -1.48
N THR A 26 4.15 4.38 -1.21
CA THR A 26 3.71 4.02 0.13
C THR A 26 3.85 2.51 0.28
N ILE A 27 4.49 2.08 1.37
CA ILE A 27 4.71 0.65 1.63
C ILE A 27 3.80 0.24 2.78
N ILE A 28 3.00 -0.78 2.55
CA ILE A 28 2.10 -1.31 3.58
C ILE A 28 2.28 -2.81 3.71
N GLU A 29 1.95 -3.32 4.89
CA GLU A 29 1.86 -4.75 5.18
C GLU A 29 0.40 -5.13 5.31
N ILE A 30 -0.01 -6.20 4.62
CA ILE A 30 -1.40 -6.66 4.60
C ILE A 30 -1.48 -8.10 5.09
N ASP A 31 -2.67 -8.49 5.51
CA ASP A 31 -2.99 -9.91 5.69
C ASP A 31 -3.07 -10.58 4.33
N THR A 32 -2.63 -11.83 4.28
CA THR A 32 -2.58 -12.59 3.03
C THR A 32 -3.95 -12.85 2.43
N GLY A 33 -5.02 -12.64 3.19
CA GLY A 33 -6.38 -12.86 2.71
C GLY A 33 -6.98 -11.71 1.92
N TRP A 34 -6.33 -10.53 1.90
CA TRP A 34 -6.92 -9.39 1.18
C TRP A 34 -6.70 -9.54 -0.32
N ALA A 35 -7.80 -9.47 -1.08
CA ALA A 35 -7.75 -9.54 -2.54
C ALA A 35 -7.22 -8.22 -3.10
N ILE A 36 -5.96 -8.24 -3.54
CA ILE A 36 -5.27 -7.06 -4.07
C ILE A 36 -4.35 -7.50 -5.20
N ASP A 37 -4.29 -6.72 -6.27
CA ASP A 37 -3.47 -7.02 -7.45
C ASP A 37 -2.78 -5.76 -7.96
N ILE A 38 -1.73 -5.96 -8.74
CA ILE A 38 -1.04 -4.87 -9.42
C ILE A 38 -2.04 -4.08 -10.28
N GLY A 39 -2.02 -2.77 -10.16
CA GLY A 39 -2.90 -1.88 -10.89
C GLY A 39 -4.17 -1.49 -10.15
N ASP A 40 -4.45 -2.13 -9.00
CA ASP A 40 -5.63 -1.77 -8.21
C ASP A 40 -5.50 -0.35 -7.65
N ALA A 41 -6.61 0.37 -7.64
CA ALA A 41 -6.68 1.71 -7.06
C ALA A 41 -6.92 1.60 -5.56
N ILE A 42 -6.05 2.23 -4.78
CA ILE A 42 -6.09 2.17 -3.32
C ILE A 42 -6.29 3.58 -2.77
N ALA A 43 -7.10 3.72 -1.73
CA ALA A 43 -7.35 5.01 -1.08
C ALA A 43 -7.34 4.85 0.43
N TRP A 44 -6.96 5.93 1.13
CA TRP A 44 -6.97 5.97 2.59
C TRP A 44 -7.17 7.40 3.07
N GLU A 45 -7.59 7.54 4.34
CA GLU A 45 -7.97 8.85 4.89
C GLU A 45 -6.89 9.47 5.77
N ASP A 46 -5.96 8.67 6.28
CA ASP A 46 -5.05 9.11 7.33
C ASP A 46 -3.81 9.85 6.83
N GLY A 47 -3.74 10.18 5.55
CA GLY A 47 -2.61 10.93 5.00
C GLY A 47 -1.30 10.18 5.11
N TYR A 48 -0.37 10.71 5.92
CA TYR A 48 0.96 10.11 6.12
C TYR A 48 1.06 9.29 7.40
N HIS A 49 -0.05 8.83 7.93
CA HIS A 49 -0.06 7.98 9.13
C HIS A 49 0.82 6.74 8.93
N ILE A 50 1.61 6.42 9.94
CA ILE A 50 2.42 5.19 10.00
C ILE A 50 1.81 4.30 11.08
N GLY A 51 1.72 3.01 10.79
CA GLY A 51 1.15 2.05 11.74
C GLY A 51 -0.20 1.51 11.26
N PRO A 52 -0.99 0.94 12.17
CA PRO A 52 -2.25 0.29 11.78
C PRO A 52 -3.31 1.32 11.35
N THR A 53 -3.99 1.03 10.26
CA THR A 53 -5.09 1.84 9.76
C THR A 53 -5.92 1.03 8.76
N ILE A 54 -6.93 1.67 8.16
CA ILE A 54 -7.80 1.03 7.17
C ILE A 54 -7.50 1.62 5.79
N TYR A 55 -7.25 0.75 4.82
CA TYR A 55 -7.12 1.12 3.41
C TYR A 55 -8.27 0.51 2.61
N GLN A 56 -8.66 1.19 1.55
CA GLN A 56 -9.73 0.75 0.65
C GLN A 56 -9.15 0.39 -0.69
N ASN A 57 -9.58 -0.76 -1.24
CA ASN A 57 -9.31 -1.13 -2.62
C ASN A 57 -10.51 -0.69 -3.45
N LEU A 58 -10.38 0.41 -4.18
CA LEU A 58 -11.50 0.97 -4.95
C LEU A 58 -11.84 0.11 -6.15
N THR A 59 -10.86 -0.57 -6.73
CA THR A 59 -11.06 -1.43 -7.89
C THR A 59 -11.94 -2.63 -7.54
N LYS A 60 -11.75 -3.18 -6.35
CA LYS A 60 -12.47 -4.38 -5.91
C LYS A 60 -13.55 -4.09 -4.87
N ALA A 61 -13.77 -2.82 -4.55
CA ALA A 61 -14.79 -2.37 -3.58
C ALA A 61 -14.64 -3.08 -2.24
N SER A 62 -13.42 -3.18 -1.73
CA SER A 62 -13.14 -3.82 -0.46
C SER A 62 -12.29 -2.91 0.43
N ARG A 63 -12.29 -3.19 1.73
CA ARG A 63 -11.46 -2.48 2.69
C ARG A 63 -10.84 -3.47 3.67
N GLU A 64 -9.68 -3.11 4.22
CA GLU A 64 -8.96 -4.01 5.12
C GLU A 64 -8.08 -3.20 6.07
N GLY A 65 -7.87 -3.74 7.25
CA GLY A 65 -6.86 -3.22 8.17
C GLY A 65 -5.48 -3.56 7.64
N VAL A 66 -4.62 -2.56 7.59
CA VAL A 66 -3.24 -2.72 7.11
C VAL A 66 -2.28 -2.08 8.10
N PHE A 67 -1.00 -2.41 7.99
CA PHE A 67 0.05 -1.73 8.75
C PHE A 67 0.91 -0.93 7.79
N VAL A 68 0.88 0.39 7.93
CA VAL A 68 1.65 1.27 7.06
C VAL A 68 3.08 1.33 7.56
N LYS A 69 4.02 0.93 6.70
CA LYS A 69 5.44 0.87 7.03
C LYS A 69 6.15 2.17 6.73
N ASN A 70 5.83 2.79 5.57
CA ASN A 70 6.54 3.97 5.14
C ASN A 70 5.78 4.71 4.06
N HIS A 71 6.02 6.01 3.95
CA HIS A 71 5.50 6.86 2.89
C HIS A 71 6.64 7.53 2.15
N SER A 72 6.36 8.07 0.97
CA SER A 72 7.32 8.86 0.18
C SER A 72 8.62 8.11 -0.08
N VAL A 73 8.52 6.79 -0.25
CA VAL A 73 9.66 5.94 -0.56
C VAL A 73 10.11 6.21 -2.00
N GLY A 74 11.41 6.36 -2.21
CA GLY A 74 11.95 6.58 -3.55
C GLY A 74 11.89 5.33 -4.41
N GLU A 75 11.87 5.53 -5.71
CA GLU A 75 11.77 4.47 -6.69
C GLU A 75 12.86 3.39 -6.50
N PHE A 76 14.06 3.83 -6.16
CA PHE A 76 15.19 2.93 -5.99
C PHE A 76 15.13 2.09 -4.71
N ASP A 77 14.29 2.50 -3.76
CA ASP A 77 14.19 1.82 -2.46
C ASP A 77 13.00 0.87 -2.37
N VAL A 78 12.08 0.93 -3.34
CA VAL A 78 10.83 0.17 -3.29
C VAL A 78 11.10 -1.33 -3.25
N ASP A 79 11.97 -1.84 -4.09
CA ASP A 79 12.26 -3.28 -4.15
C ASP A 79 12.80 -3.79 -2.82
N GLN A 80 13.66 -3.03 -2.17
CA GLN A 80 14.20 -3.43 -0.86
C GLN A 80 13.12 -3.45 0.21
N GLN A 81 12.19 -2.49 0.16
CA GLN A 81 11.08 -2.45 1.11
C GLN A 81 10.15 -3.65 0.93
N LEU A 82 9.92 -4.06 -0.31
CA LEU A 82 9.04 -5.18 -0.59
C LEU A 82 9.63 -6.53 -0.18
N LEU A 83 10.94 -6.64 -0.17
CA LEU A 83 11.62 -7.89 0.15
C LEU A 83 11.80 -8.15 1.64
N ARG A 84 11.38 -7.22 2.48
CA ARG A 84 11.57 -7.35 3.93
C ARG A 84 10.42 -8.02 4.65
#